data_ff7b49c5d6cf06fed9c337c6c4d25983
#
_entry.id   ff7b49c5d6cf06fed9c337c6c4d25983
#
_cell.length_a   1.000
_cell.length_b   1.000
_cell.length_c   1.000
_cell.angle_alpha   90.00
_cell.angle_beta   90.00
_cell.angle_gamma   90.00
#
_symmetry.space_group_name_H-M   'P 1'
#
loop_
_entity.id
_entity.type
_entity.pdbx_description
1 polymer ?
#
loop_
_entity_poly.entity_id
_entity_poly.type
_entity_poly.pdbx_seq_one_letter_code
_entity_poly.pdbx_strand_id
1 'polypeptide(L)'
;MPRDTPYAGVASFFRSALARGEAPRVFEDGGQRRDFVHVGDVARANTAALAALAAHPPGAHTPYNIGSGEPRTVGELAAALSAATGGPEPRVTGEYRLGDVRHITADSARARRALDWRPRVAFAAGVTEFAHAAQRVPAGRGGGGR
;
A
#
# COMPACT_ATOMS: atom_id res chain seq x y z
N MET A 1 -8.47 6.27 -0.41
CA MET A 1 -8.76 5.47 0.80
C MET A 1 -9.48 6.35 1.80
N PRO A 2 -10.41 5.83 2.62
CA PRO A 2 -11.04 6.62 3.66
C PRO A 2 -9.96 7.05 4.68
N ARG A 3 -10.09 8.29 5.17
CA ARG A 3 -9.25 8.79 6.26
C ARG A 3 -9.75 8.17 7.58
N ASP A 4 -8.83 7.87 8.48
CA ASP A 4 -9.11 7.62 9.89
C ASP A 4 -10.14 6.51 10.20
N THR A 5 -10.16 5.45 9.39
CA THR A 5 -10.91 4.24 9.72
C THR A 5 -9.96 3.15 10.24
N PRO A 6 -10.43 2.24 11.11
CA PRO A 6 -9.61 1.10 11.59
C PRO A 6 -9.04 0.23 10.47
N TYR A 7 -9.65 0.31 9.28
CA TYR A 7 -9.26 -0.45 8.08
C TYR A 7 -8.37 0.35 7.11
N ALA A 8 -8.03 1.60 7.42
CA ALA A 8 -7.09 2.36 6.61
C ALA A 8 -5.69 1.75 6.73
N GLY A 9 -5.03 1.51 5.60
CA GLY A 9 -3.66 1.01 5.60
C GLY A 9 -2.67 2.03 6.17
N VAL A 10 -1.54 1.56 6.68
CA VAL A 10 -0.49 2.37 7.33
C VAL A 10 -0.07 3.59 6.50
N ALA A 11 0.03 3.46 5.18
CA ALA A 11 0.36 4.58 4.28
C ALA A 11 -0.65 5.74 4.39
N SER A 12 -1.95 5.44 4.54
CA SER A 12 -2.99 6.46 4.71
C SER A 12 -2.88 7.18 6.05
N PHE A 13 -2.53 6.48 7.12
CA PHE A 13 -2.30 7.10 8.43
C PHE A 13 -1.12 8.06 8.38
N PHE A 14 0.02 7.63 7.82
CA PHE A 14 1.20 8.48 7.70
C PHE A 14 0.90 9.74 6.87
N ARG A 15 0.27 9.56 5.73
CA ARG A 15 -0.11 10.67 4.88
C ARG A 15 -1.09 11.63 5.55
N SER A 16 -2.07 11.11 6.30
CA SER A 16 -3.02 11.95 7.05
C SER A 16 -2.34 12.74 8.16
N ALA A 17 -1.35 12.16 8.86
CA ALA A 17 -0.53 12.88 9.84
C ALA A 17 0.26 14.01 9.15
N LEU A 18 0.98 13.71 8.07
CA LEU A 18 1.75 14.68 7.30
C LEU A 18 0.90 15.83 6.76
N ALA A 19 -0.33 15.54 6.30
CA ALA A 19 -1.27 16.57 5.86
C ALA A 19 -1.72 17.53 6.97
N ARG A 20 -1.57 17.14 8.25
CA ARG A 20 -1.79 17.99 9.42
C ARG A 20 -0.52 18.63 9.97
N GLY A 21 0.63 18.42 9.31
CA GLY A 21 1.93 18.87 9.80
C GLY A 21 2.47 18.04 10.97
N GLU A 22 1.90 16.85 11.22
CA GLU A 22 2.28 15.96 12.31
C GLU A 22 3.27 14.88 11.84
N ALA A 23 4.20 14.49 12.72
CA ALA A 23 5.14 13.41 12.45
C ALA A 23 4.40 12.05 12.33
N PRO A 24 4.68 11.23 11.30
CA PRO A 24 4.18 9.88 11.22
C PRO A 24 4.60 9.05 12.44
N ARG A 25 3.65 8.40 13.10
CA ARG A 25 3.91 7.52 14.25
C ARG A 25 4.18 6.10 13.74
N VAL A 26 5.41 5.66 13.91
CA VAL A 26 5.86 4.32 13.51
C VAL A 26 5.84 3.42 14.73
N PHE A 27 5.08 2.34 14.66
CA PHE A 27 4.92 1.38 15.76
C PHE A 27 6.09 0.40 15.80
N GLU A 28 6.27 -0.23 16.97
CA GLU A 28 7.40 -1.10 17.31
C GLU A 28 8.73 -0.38 17.03
N ASP A 29 9.59 -1.00 16.24
CA ASP A 29 10.89 -0.48 15.78
C ASP A 29 10.86 0.04 14.33
N GLY A 30 9.70 -0.03 13.65
CA GLY A 30 9.56 0.32 12.25
C GLY A 30 10.13 -0.72 11.27
N GLY A 31 10.66 -1.82 11.77
CA GLY A 31 11.28 -2.88 10.97
C GLY A 31 10.31 -3.88 10.34
N GLN A 32 9.00 -3.71 10.55
CA GLN A 32 7.98 -4.57 9.94
C GLN A 32 8.03 -4.46 8.42
N ARG A 33 8.20 -5.60 7.74
CA ARG A 33 8.28 -5.63 6.26
C ARG A 33 6.91 -5.79 5.64
N ARG A 34 6.68 -5.02 4.58
CA ARG A 34 5.49 -5.08 3.71
C ARG A 34 5.93 -5.05 2.26
N ASP A 35 5.08 -5.59 1.41
CA ASP A 35 5.26 -5.52 -0.03
C ASP A 35 4.35 -4.43 -0.60
N PHE A 36 4.92 -3.26 -0.86
CA PHE A 36 4.18 -2.11 -1.39
C PHE A 36 4.14 -2.17 -2.90
N VAL A 37 2.99 -2.54 -3.44
CA VAL A 37 2.75 -2.64 -4.88
C VAL A 37 1.88 -1.48 -5.34
N HIS A 38 2.29 -0.79 -6.40
CA HIS A 38 1.52 0.31 -6.96
C HIS A 38 0.18 -0.20 -7.53
N VAL A 39 -0.91 0.55 -7.33
CA VAL A 39 -2.26 0.16 -7.74
C VAL A 39 -2.37 -0.11 -9.25
N GLY A 40 -1.65 0.65 -10.07
CA GLY A 40 -1.56 0.43 -11.52
C GLY A 40 -0.89 -0.90 -11.89
N ASP A 41 0.09 -1.36 -11.07
CA ASP A 41 0.71 -2.68 -11.24
C ASP A 41 -0.26 -3.81 -10.90
N VAL A 42 -1.04 -3.63 -9.83
CA VAL A 42 -2.10 -4.59 -9.46
C VAL A 42 -3.19 -4.64 -10.53
N ALA A 43 -3.61 -3.49 -11.06
CA ALA A 43 -4.59 -3.44 -12.15
C ALA A 43 -4.10 -4.18 -13.40
N ARG A 44 -2.83 -4.00 -13.78
CA ARG A 44 -2.23 -4.75 -14.91
C ARG A 44 -2.17 -6.25 -14.64
N ALA A 45 -1.90 -6.67 -13.40
CA ALA A 45 -1.93 -8.09 -13.04
C ALA A 45 -3.33 -8.69 -13.22
N ASN A 46 -4.36 -7.97 -12.79
CA ASN A 46 -5.76 -8.41 -12.97
C ASN A 46 -6.12 -8.52 -14.47
N THR A 47 -5.72 -7.53 -15.28
CA THR A 47 -5.97 -7.57 -16.73
C THR A 47 -5.24 -8.76 -17.39
N ALA A 48 -3.98 -9.00 -17.02
CA ALA A 48 -3.22 -10.13 -17.54
C ALA A 48 -3.82 -11.49 -17.11
N ALA A 49 -4.26 -11.61 -15.86
CA ALA A 49 -4.93 -12.80 -15.37
C ALA A 49 -6.26 -13.06 -16.09
N LEU A 50 -7.04 -12.00 -16.36
CA LEU A 50 -8.28 -12.11 -17.14
C LEU A 50 -8.02 -12.58 -18.56
N ALA A 51 -7.01 -12.02 -19.22
CA ALA A 51 -6.62 -12.45 -20.57
C ALA A 51 -6.17 -13.93 -20.61
N ALA A 52 -5.47 -14.39 -19.56
CA ALA A 52 -5.01 -15.78 -19.47
C ALA A 52 -6.17 -16.79 -19.27
N LEU A 53 -7.36 -16.35 -18.81
CA LEU A 53 -8.51 -17.24 -18.62
C LEU A 53 -8.94 -17.94 -19.90
N ALA A 54 -8.76 -17.31 -21.06
CA ALA A 54 -9.13 -17.91 -22.35
C ALA A 54 -8.37 -19.22 -22.67
N ALA A 55 -7.20 -19.41 -22.09
CA ALA A 55 -6.38 -20.62 -22.24
C ALA A 55 -6.58 -21.65 -21.13
N HIS A 56 -7.46 -21.38 -20.15
CA HIS A 56 -7.70 -22.29 -19.03
C HIS A 56 -8.95 -23.14 -19.26
N PRO A 57 -8.95 -24.41 -18.85
CA PRO A 57 -10.15 -25.23 -18.94
C PRO A 57 -11.25 -24.68 -18.00
N PRO A 58 -12.54 -24.91 -18.34
CA PRO A 58 -13.66 -24.51 -17.47
C PRO A 58 -13.50 -25.07 -16.05
N GLY A 59 -13.75 -24.24 -15.06
CA GLY A 59 -13.64 -24.60 -13.63
C GLY A 59 -12.21 -24.58 -13.06
N ALA A 60 -11.18 -24.27 -13.84
CA ALA A 60 -9.82 -24.14 -13.34
C ALA A 60 -9.69 -22.92 -12.42
N HIS A 61 -8.97 -23.08 -11.30
CA HIS A 61 -8.64 -22.01 -10.37
C HIS A 61 -7.13 -21.92 -10.21
N THR A 62 -6.54 -20.80 -10.59
CA THR A 62 -5.10 -20.56 -10.49
C THR A 62 -4.83 -19.26 -9.71
N PRO A 63 -4.40 -19.35 -8.44
CA PRO A 63 -4.07 -18.16 -7.66
C PRO A 63 -2.71 -17.60 -8.04
N TYR A 64 -2.60 -16.27 -8.03
CA TYR A 64 -1.36 -15.56 -8.25
C TYR A 64 -1.09 -14.58 -7.10
N ASN A 65 0.09 -14.68 -6.50
CA ASN A 65 0.58 -13.62 -5.62
C ASN A 65 1.12 -12.46 -6.46
N ILE A 66 0.75 -11.25 -6.06
CA ILE A 66 1.23 -10.03 -6.69
C ILE A 66 2.08 -9.27 -5.68
N GLY A 67 3.37 -9.16 -5.96
CA GLY A 67 4.37 -8.53 -5.10
C GLY A 67 5.39 -7.74 -5.90
N SER A 68 5.97 -6.72 -5.29
CA SER A 68 7.01 -5.90 -5.92
C SER A 68 8.30 -6.69 -6.17
N GLY A 69 8.59 -7.66 -5.31
CA GLY A 69 9.87 -8.34 -5.23
C GLY A 69 10.93 -7.57 -4.44
N GLU A 70 10.59 -6.40 -3.94
CA GLU A 70 11.43 -5.53 -3.13
C GLU A 70 10.69 -5.08 -1.86
N PRO A 71 10.51 -5.97 -0.87
CA PRO A 71 9.84 -5.60 0.37
C PRO A 71 10.56 -4.44 1.08
N ARG A 72 9.77 -3.51 1.59
CA ARG A 72 10.23 -2.35 2.36
C ARG A 72 9.71 -2.40 3.78
N THR A 73 10.41 -1.74 4.69
CA THR A 73 9.93 -1.60 6.07
C THR A 73 8.87 -0.50 6.19
N VAL A 74 8.08 -0.58 7.24
CA VAL A 74 7.12 0.48 7.59
C VAL A 74 7.84 1.80 7.89
N GLY A 75 9.04 1.72 8.51
CA GLY A 75 9.90 2.88 8.74
C GLY A 75 10.38 3.53 7.45
N GLU A 76 10.83 2.72 6.45
CA GLU A 76 11.22 3.24 5.13
C GLU A 76 10.06 3.94 4.41
N LEU A 77 8.84 3.40 4.51
CA LEU A 77 7.66 4.05 3.95
C LEU A 77 7.39 5.41 4.62
N ALA A 78 7.47 5.46 5.95
CA ALA A 78 7.24 6.69 6.71
C ALA A 78 8.26 7.77 6.32
N ALA A 79 9.55 7.41 6.28
CA ALA A 79 10.63 8.32 5.88
C ALA A 79 10.46 8.82 4.44
N ALA A 80 10.13 7.91 3.51
CA ALA A 80 9.91 8.27 2.11
C ALA A 80 8.72 9.23 1.93
N LEU A 81 7.62 9.04 2.68
CA LEU A 81 6.47 9.95 2.65
C LEU A 81 6.80 11.31 3.26
N SER A 82 7.53 11.36 4.38
CA SER A 82 7.99 12.60 4.99
C SER A 82 8.86 13.40 4.02
N ALA A 83 9.83 12.74 3.39
CA ALA A 83 10.69 13.38 2.40
C ALA A 83 9.89 13.89 1.18
N ALA A 84 8.95 13.09 0.65
CA ALA A 84 8.15 13.45 -0.51
C ALA A 84 7.21 14.66 -0.25
N THR A 85 6.77 14.86 0.99
CA THR A 85 5.89 15.98 1.38
C THR A 85 6.63 17.17 1.97
N GLY A 86 7.95 17.06 2.22
CA GLY A 86 8.70 18.07 2.99
C GLY A 86 8.21 18.17 4.44
N GLY A 87 7.59 17.11 4.96
CA GLY A 87 7.01 17.07 6.30
C GLY A 87 8.00 16.64 7.38
N PRO A 88 7.55 16.60 8.65
CA PRO A 88 8.41 16.22 9.76
C PRO A 88 8.86 14.76 9.68
N GLU A 89 10.04 14.47 10.23
CA GLU A 89 10.60 13.13 10.33
C GLU A 89 9.68 12.18 11.12
N PRO A 90 9.64 10.88 10.73
CA PRO A 90 8.85 9.88 11.46
C PRO A 90 9.34 9.70 12.90
N ARG A 91 8.40 9.41 13.78
CA ARG A 91 8.70 9.09 15.18
C ARG A 91 8.41 7.62 15.49
N VAL A 92 9.44 6.87 15.85
CA VAL A 92 9.29 5.51 16.38
C VAL A 92 8.73 5.61 17.81
N THR A 93 7.61 4.92 18.08
CA THR A 93 6.88 5.07 19.36
C THR A 93 7.05 3.88 20.30
N GLY A 94 7.47 2.72 19.80
CA GLY A 94 7.50 1.47 20.54
C GLY A 94 6.10 0.87 20.81
N GLU A 95 5.02 1.57 20.43
CA GLU A 95 3.66 1.04 20.54
C GLU A 95 3.46 -0.14 19.62
N TYR A 96 2.58 -1.05 19.96
CA TYR A 96 2.26 -2.21 19.14
C TYR A 96 0.76 -2.50 19.13
N ARG A 97 0.32 -3.29 18.18
CA ARG A 97 -1.04 -3.82 18.13
C ARG A 97 -0.98 -5.33 18.31
N LEU A 98 -1.74 -5.84 19.25
CA LEU A 98 -1.82 -7.28 19.46
C LEU A 98 -2.36 -7.97 18.19
N GLY A 99 -1.65 -8.99 17.71
CA GLY A 99 -2.03 -9.74 16.53
C GLY A 99 -1.48 -9.19 15.20
N ASP A 100 -0.75 -8.07 15.19
CA ASP A 100 -0.08 -7.60 13.98
C ASP A 100 1.05 -8.57 13.58
N VAL A 101 1.03 -9.00 12.32
CA VAL A 101 2.07 -9.85 11.75
C VAL A 101 3.29 -9.00 11.40
N ARG A 102 4.47 -9.40 11.91
CA ARG A 102 5.69 -8.60 11.73
C ARG A 102 6.10 -8.46 10.27
N HIS A 103 6.13 -9.54 9.50
CA HIS A 103 6.52 -9.51 8.09
C HIS A 103 5.45 -10.13 7.20
N ILE A 104 5.02 -9.40 6.18
CA ILE A 104 4.12 -9.87 5.13
C ILE A 104 4.71 -9.50 3.79
N THR A 105 5.18 -10.51 3.06
CA THR A 105 5.77 -10.35 1.72
C THR A 105 5.25 -11.46 0.81
N ALA A 106 5.34 -11.25 -0.51
CA ALA A 106 4.81 -12.20 -1.47
C ALA A 106 5.88 -12.59 -2.51
N ASP A 107 5.94 -13.89 -2.84
CA ASP A 107 6.65 -14.34 -4.04
C ASP A 107 5.71 -14.30 -5.24
N SER A 108 6.01 -13.43 -6.20
CA SER A 108 5.25 -13.26 -7.45
C SER A 108 5.83 -14.04 -8.62
N ALA A 109 6.73 -15.00 -8.41
CA ALA A 109 7.39 -15.77 -9.47
C ALA A 109 6.38 -16.48 -10.40
N ARG A 110 5.27 -16.99 -9.87
CA ARG A 110 4.21 -17.60 -10.69
C ARG A 110 3.58 -16.58 -11.64
N ALA A 111 3.21 -15.39 -11.15
CA ALA A 111 2.63 -14.33 -11.97
C ALA A 111 3.61 -13.87 -13.07
N ARG A 112 4.89 -13.75 -12.74
CA ARG A 112 5.93 -13.40 -13.72
C ARG A 112 6.03 -14.41 -14.85
N ARG A 113 6.01 -15.71 -14.53
CA ARG A 113 6.14 -16.77 -15.55
C ARG A 113 4.86 -17.00 -16.35
N ALA A 114 3.70 -17.03 -15.67
CA ALA A 114 2.45 -17.44 -16.30
C ALA A 114 1.71 -16.28 -16.98
N LEU A 115 1.89 -15.04 -16.50
CA LEU A 115 1.19 -13.86 -17.01
C LEU A 115 2.12 -12.86 -17.71
N ASP A 116 3.43 -13.15 -17.79
CA ASP A 116 4.46 -12.17 -18.19
C ASP A 116 4.33 -10.83 -17.47
N TRP A 117 3.85 -10.88 -16.23
CA TRP A 117 3.61 -9.69 -15.41
C TRP A 117 4.84 -9.34 -14.58
N ARG A 118 5.16 -8.04 -14.53
CA ARG A 118 6.20 -7.48 -13.66
C ARG A 118 5.73 -6.13 -13.10
N PRO A 119 6.13 -5.77 -11.87
CA PRO A 119 5.92 -4.42 -11.38
C PRO A 119 6.72 -3.44 -12.25
N ARG A 120 6.15 -2.28 -12.53
CA ARG A 120 6.76 -1.23 -13.37
C ARG A 120 7.01 0.06 -12.61
N VAL A 121 6.28 0.28 -11.51
CA VAL A 121 6.39 1.50 -10.71
C VAL A 121 7.34 1.23 -9.54
N ALA A 122 8.49 1.90 -9.55
CA ALA A 122 9.45 1.83 -8.44
C ALA A 122 8.83 2.41 -7.16
N PHE A 123 9.25 1.87 -6.00
CA PHE A 123 8.74 2.29 -4.68
C PHE A 123 8.76 3.81 -4.50
N ALA A 124 9.91 4.46 -4.75
CA ALA A 124 10.05 5.91 -4.57
C ALA A 124 9.07 6.71 -5.45
N ALA A 125 8.90 6.31 -6.72
CA ALA A 125 7.96 6.96 -7.63
C ALA A 125 6.51 6.81 -7.16
N GLY A 126 6.12 5.60 -6.76
CA GLY A 126 4.77 5.32 -6.24
C GLY A 126 4.48 6.07 -4.92
N VAL A 127 5.47 6.20 -4.03
CA VAL A 127 5.34 6.98 -2.80
C VAL A 127 5.17 8.47 -3.11
N THR A 128 5.95 9.02 -4.05
CA THR A 128 5.82 10.42 -4.46
C THR A 128 4.45 10.69 -5.07
N GLU A 129 3.97 9.83 -5.98
CA GLU A 129 2.63 9.94 -6.54
C GLU A 129 1.57 9.88 -5.44
N PHE A 130 1.66 8.93 -4.53
CA PHE A 130 0.73 8.79 -3.41
C PHE A 130 0.76 10.00 -2.47
N ALA A 131 1.91 10.57 -2.20
CA ALA A 131 2.07 11.77 -1.36
C ALA A 131 1.24 12.96 -1.89
N HIS A 132 1.15 13.11 -3.21
CA HIS A 132 0.50 14.26 -3.86
C HIS A 132 -0.88 13.95 -4.47
N ALA A 133 -1.29 12.68 -4.54
CA ALA A 133 -2.59 12.30 -5.10
C ALA A 133 -3.76 12.94 -4.33
N ALA A 134 -4.85 13.29 -5.00
CA ALA A 134 -6.04 13.83 -4.35
C ALA A 134 -6.61 12.84 -3.31
N GLN A 135 -6.87 13.31 -2.10
CA GLN A 135 -7.54 12.50 -1.08
C GLN A 135 -9.06 12.61 -1.23
N ARG A 136 -9.77 11.49 -1.09
CA ARG A 136 -11.22 11.55 -0.95
C ARG A 136 -11.57 12.30 0.35
N VAL A 137 -12.27 13.40 0.22
CA VAL A 137 -12.96 14.04 1.34
C VAL A 137 -14.10 13.10 1.75
N PRO A 138 -14.30 12.76 3.03
CA PRO A 138 -15.49 12.06 3.47
C PRO A 138 -16.71 12.87 2.97
N ALA A 139 -17.67 12.21 2.34
CA ALA A 139 -18.98 12.86 2.08
C ALA A 139 -19.47 13.40 3.43
N GLY A 140 -19.60 14.70 3.54
CA GLY A 140 -20.13 15.34 4.74
C GLY A 140 -21.40 14.59 5.13
N ARG A 141 -21.57 14.24 6.39
CA ARG A 141 -22.88 13.81 6.91
C ARG A 141 -23.82 14.95 6.56
N GLY A 142 -24.63 14.72 5.55
CA GLY A 142 -25.71 15.64 5.23
C GLY A 142 -26.45 15.91 6.53
N GLY A 143 -26.41 17.15 6.99
CA GLY A 143 -27.18 17.58 8.13
C GLY A 143 -28.65 17.23 7.88
N GLY A 144 -29.13 16.20 8.54
CA GLY A 144 -30.56 15.96 8.69
C GLY A 144 -31.12 17.13 9.48
N GLY A 145 -31.48 18.17 8.78
CA GLY A 145 -32.35 19.21 9.29
C GLY A 145 -33.79 18.83 9.01
N ARG A 146 -34.47 18.37 10.04
CA ARG A 146 -35.93 18.38 10.29
C ARG A 146 -36.84 17.94 9.16
#